data_69de462b14234d07d9a775ee69ee5022
#
_entry.id   69de462b14234d07d9a775ee69ee5022
#
_cell.length_a   1.000
_cell.length_b   1.000
_cell.length_c   1.000
_cell.angle_alpha   90.00
_cell.angle_beta   90.00
_cell.angle_gamma   90.00
#
_symmetry.space_group_name_H-M   'P 1'
#
loop_
_entity.id
_entity.type
_entity.pdbx_description
1 polymer ?
#
loop_
_entity_poly.entity_id
_entity_poly.type
_entity_poly.pdbx_seq_one_letter_code
_entity_poly.pdbx_strand_id
1 'polypeptide(L)'
;MQRHTRQGTAIREIVQQSERPLTASEIHRRAIGKLPNLGLATTYRHLRKLESEDRLVGVDYPGQPTRYEWADGEQKIHFGCRSCEKLFAVEEGDDFKEPKPPKLPHGYQVNGGEWILYGTCPACSSSQSSVTPSNS
;
A
#
# COMPACT_ATOMS: atom_id res chain seq x y z
N MET A 1 17.18 9.01 -22.62
CA MET A 1 17.36 7.59 -22.41
C MET A 1 17.37 7.29 -20.93
N GLN A 2 16.40 6.52 -20.49
CA GLN A 2 16.35 6.21 -19.07
C GLN A 2 17.30 5.07 -18.76
N ARG A 3 18.16 5.33 -17.79
CA ARG A 3 19.08 4.33 -17.37
C ARG A 3 18.46 3.56 -16.22
N HIS A 4 18.21 2.29 -16.44
CA HIS A 4 17.74 1.44 -15.36
C HIS A 4 18.95 0.93 -14.60
N THR A 5 19.16 1.45 -13.40
CA THR A 5 20.22 0.96 -12.53
C THR A 5 19.81 -0.39 -11.93
N ARG A 6 20.80 -1.14 -11.46
CA ARG A 6 20.50 -2.39 -10.73
C ARG A 6 19.65 -2.11 -9.51
N GLN A 7 19.93 -1.01 -8.82
CA GLN A 7 19.16 -0.62 -7.63
C GLN A 7 17.71 -0.30 -7.99
N GLY A 8 17.50 0.49 -9.04
CA GLY A 8 16.16 0.85 -9.48
C GLY A 8 15.36 -0.35 -9.94
N THR A 9 16.01 -1.27 -10.67
CA THR A 9 15.37 -2.49 -11.13
C THR A 9 14.95 -3.37 -9.96
N ALA A 10 15.82 -3.52 -8.96
CA ALA A 10 15.51 -4.33 -7.80
C ALA A 10 14.31 -3.76 -7.02
N ILE A 11 14.29 -2.44 -6.83
CA ILE A 11 13.20 -1.78 -6.13
C ILE A 11 11.89 -1.97 -6.88
N ARG A 12 11.91 -1.77 -8.20
CA ARG A 12 10.73 -1.96 -9.04
C ARG A 12 10.18 -3.37 -8.90
N GLU A 13 11.04 -4.38 -9.01
CA GLU A 13 10.62 -5.76 -8.94
C GLU A 13 10.02 -6.12 -7.59
N ILE A 14 10.58 -5.58 -6.52
CA ILE A 14 10.07 -5.84 -5.17
C ILE A 14 8.63 -5.33 -5.04
N VAL A 15 8.36 -4.13 -5.54
CA VAL A 15 7.01 -3.57 -5.45
C VAL A 15 6.06 -4.33 -6.38
N GLN A 16 6.50 -4.63 -7.60
CA GLN A 16 5.68 -5.36 -8.57
C GLN A 16 5.26 -6.74 -8.08
N GLN A 17 6.15 -7.42 -7.38
CA GLN A 17 5.92 -8.78 -6.93
C GLN A 17 5.25 -8.86 -5.56
N SER A 18 5.12 -7.74 -4.88
CA SER A 18 4.51 -7.75 -3.57
C SER A 18 3.01 -7.91 -3.66
N GLU A 19 2.47 -8.76 -2.80
CA GLU A 19 1.02 -8.98 -2.74
C GLU A 19 0.30 -7.88 -1.94
N ARG A 20 1.06 -6.99 -1.32
CA ARG A 20 0.49 -5.89 -0.53
C ARG A 20 1.35 -4.65 -0.66
N PRO A 21 0.79 -3.47 -0.36
CA PRO A 21 1.59 -2.25 -0.32
C PRO A 21 2.68 -2.32 0.74
N LEU A 22 3.84 -1.78 0.42
CA LEU A 22 5.03 -1.85 1.29
C LEU A 22 5.51 -0.46 1.66
N THR A 23 6.00 -0.31 2.90
CA THR A 23 6.68 0.92 3.28
C THR A 23 8.06 0.96 2.62
N ALA A 24 8.65 2.16 2.55
CA ALA A 24 10.00 2.31 2.01
C ALA A 24 10.99 1.45 2.80
N SER A 25 10.83 1.37 4.12
CA SER A 25 11.69 0.56 4.97
C SER A 25 11.58 -0.92 4.64
N GLU A 26 10.37 -1.41 4.39
CA GLU A 26 10.17 -2.81 4.00
C GLU A 26 10.81 -3.10 2.64
N ILE A 27 10.65 -2.17 1.71
CA ILE A 27 11.24 -2.30 0.37
C ILE A 27 12.77 -2.34 0.49
N HIS A 28 13.33 -1.42 1.26
CA HIS A 28 14.76 -1.37 1.49
C HIS A 28 15.28 -2.67 2.12
N ARG A 29 14.59 -3.17 3.13
CA ARG A 29 14.99 -4.40 3.81
C ARG A 29 15.03 -5.60 2.87
N ARG A 30 14.06 -5.68 1.96
CA ARG A 30 14.05 -6.74 0.95
C ARG A 30 15.16 -6.57 -0.07
N ALA A 31 15.45 -5.31 -0.44
CA ALA A 31 16.45 -5.02 -1.46
C ALA A 31 17.87 -5.29 -1.00
N ILE A 32 18.18 -5.04 0.28
CA ILE A 32 19.56 -5.22 0.78
C ILE A 32 20.00 -6.67 0.79
N GLY A 33 19.07 -7.61 0.67
CA GLY A 33 19.43 -9.01 0.49
C GLY A 33 20.24 -9.25 -0.77
N LYS A 34 19.98 -8.46 -1.84
CA LYS A 34 20.70 -8.55 -3.09
C LYS A 34 21.68 -7.40 -3.27
N LEU A 35 21.40 -6.26 -2.67
CA LEU A 35 22.20 -5.04 -2.84
C LEU A 35 22.57 -4.49 -1.46
N PRO A 36 23.57 -5.09 -0.80
CA PRO A 36 23.87 -4.73 0.60
C PRO A 36 24.23 -3.27 0.81
N ASN A 37 24.71 -2.59 -0.23
CA ASN A 37 25.14 -1.19 -0.11
C ASN A 37 24.04 -0.18 -0.40
N LEU A 38 22.84 -0.65 -0.68
CA LEU A 38 21.73 0.24 -0.95
C LEU A 38 21.30 0.95 0.32
N GLY A 39 21.29 2.29 0.30
CA GLY A 39 20.84 3.07 1.43
C GLY A 39 19.35 3.36 1.38
N LEU A 40 18.78 3.71 2.53
CA LEU A 40 17.37 4.05 2.61
C LEU A 40 17.04 5.31 1.82
N ALA A 41 17.92 6.33 1.88
CA ALA A 41 17.70 7.56 1.13
C ALA A 41 17.64 7.30 -0.38
N THR A 42 18.51 6.42 -0.87
CA THR A 42 18.50 6.04 -2.29
C THR A 42 17.23 5.30 -2.64
N THR A 43 16.74 4.45 -1.73
CA THR A 43 15.47 3.75 -1.92
C THR A 43 14.33 4.75 -2.09
N TYR A 44 14.24 5.75 -1.21
CA TYR A 44 13.22 6.80 -1.33
C TYR A 44 13.32 7.55 -2.65
N ARG A 45 14.54 7.83 -3.10
CA ARG A 45 14.73 8.55 -4.36
C ARG A 45 14.18 7.77 -5.54
N HIS A 46 14.42 6.45 -5.57
CA HIS A 46 13.88 5.60 -6.62
C HIS A 46 12.35 5.52 -6.54
N LEU A 47 11.80 5.45 -5.33
CA LEU A 47 10.35 5.41 -5.16
C LEU A 47 9.69 6.69 -5.63
N ARG A 48 10.27 7.85 -5.32
CA ARG A 48 9.73 9.13 -5.80
C ARG A 48 9.78 9.23 -7.31
N LYS A 49 10.84 8.72 -7.92
CA LYS A 49 10.96 8.73 -9.37
C LYS A 49 9.87 7.89 -10.01
N LEU A 50 9.65 6.68 -9.50
CA LEU A 50 8.60 5.80 -10.01
C LEU A 50 7.21 6.40 -9.80
N GLU A 51 7.00 7.06 -8.67
CA GLU A 51 5.75 7.73 -8.38
C GLU A 51 5.51 8.89 -9.35
N SER A 52 6.55 9.66 -9.65
CA SER A 52 6.45 10.77 -10.60
C SER A 52 6.17 10.29 -12.02
N GLU A 53 6.52 9.05 -12.32
CA GLU A 53 6.25 8.43 -13.62
C GLU A 53 4.92 7.68 -13.64
N ASP A 54 4.12 7.86 -12.59
CA ASP A 54 2.81 7.19 -12.43
C ASP A 54 2.90 5.66 -12.43
N ARG A 55 4.04 5.12 -12.04
CA ARG A 55 4.23 3.67 -11.94
C ARG A 55 3.95 3.14 -10.55
N LEU A 56 4.07 3.99 -9.55
CA LEU A 56 3.75 3.66 -8.16
C LEU A 56 2.69 4.59 -7.63
N VAL A 57 1.91 4.07 -6.71
CA VAL A 57 0.94 4.86 -5.95
C VAL A 57 1.34 4.80 -4.49
N GLY A 58 1.44 5.96 -3.85
CA GLY A 58 1.64 6.03 -2.41
C GLY A 58 0.28 6.04 -1.71
N VAL A 59 0.09 5.14 -0.79
CA VAL A 59 -1.13 5.05 -0.01
C VAL A 59 -0.84 5.53 1.40
N ASP A 60 -1.53 6.58 1.82
CA ASP A 60 -1.36 7.15 3.14
C ASP A 60 -2.42 6.62 4.08
N TYR A 61 -1.97 5.94 5.10
CA TYR A 61 -2.81 5.37 6.13
C TYR A 61 -2.57 6.19 7.39
N PRO A 62 -3.60 6.78 8.00
CA PRO A 62 -3.40 7.69 9.13
C PRO A 62 -2.58 7.07 10.26
N GLY A 63 -1.56 7.80 10.71
CA GLY A 63 -0.67 7.34 11.77
C GLY A 63 0.39 6.36 11.35
N GLN A 64 0.48 6.06 10.06
CA GLN A 64 1.42 5.08 9.52
C GLN A 64 2.26 5.71 8.43
N PRO A 65 3.46 5.18 8.16
CA PRO A 65 4.24 5.65 7.03
C PRO A 65 3.53 5.34 5.71
N THR A 66 3.83 6.13 4.70
CA THR A 66 3.31 5.90 3.36
C THR A 66 3.71 4.51 2.87
N ARG A 67 2.78 3.81 2.27
CA ARG A 67 3.04 2.52 1.65
C ARG A 67 2.87 2.63 0.15
N TYR A 68 3.69 1.89 -0.56
CA TYR A 68 3.76 1.97 -2.02
C TYR A 68 3.24 0.69 -2.64
N GLU A 69 2.45 0.85 -3.69
CA GLU A 69 2.01 -0.29 -4.49
C GLU A 69 2.18 0.02 -5.96
N TRP A 70 2.28 -1.02 -6.76
CA TRP A 70 2.44 -0.86 -8.20
C TRP A 70 1.11 -0.41 -8.81
N ALA A 71 1.18 0.60 -9.66
CA ALA A 71 -0.01 1.14 -10.31
C ALA A 71 -0.37 0.26 -11.50
N ASP A 72 -1.40 -0.56 -11.33
CA ASP A 72 -1.85 -1.46 -12.39
C ASP A 72 -3.12 -0.96 -13.07
N GLY A 73 -3.59 0.22 -12.69
CA GLY A 73 -4.77 0.82 -13.29
C GLY A 73 -6.10 0.36 -12.70
N GLU A 74 -6.07 -0.61 -11.80
CA GLU A 74 -7.29 -1.08 -11.16
C GLU A 74 -7.52 -0.34 -9.85
N GLN A 75 -8.77 -0.02 -9.58
CA GLN A 75 -9.12 0.56 -8.30
C GLN A 75 -9.23 -0.55 -7.26
N LYS A 76 -8.58 -0.34 -6.14
CA LYS A 76 -8.57 -1.32 -5.07
C LYS A 76 -8.99 -0.64 -3.77
N ILE A 77 -9.63 -1.41 -2.93
CA ILE A 77 -9.95 -0.98 -1.58
C ILE A 77 -8.80 -1.40 -0.70
N HIS A 78 -8.36 -0.52 0.16
CA HIS A 78 -7.26 -0.84 1.06
C HIS A 78 -7.80 -1.23 2.43
N PHE A 79 -7.15 -2.20 3.04
CA PHE A 79 -7.52 -2.72 4.34
C PHE A 79 -6.31 -2.66 5.27
N GLY A 80 -6.47 -1.96 6.40
CA GLY A 80 -5.43 -1.87 7.41
C GLY A 80 -5.72 -2.82 8.56
N CYS A 81 -4.80 -3.74 8.80
CA CYS A 81 -4.91 -4.65 9.93
C CYS A 81 -4.40 -3.97 11.19
N ARG A 82 -5.24 -3.90 12.21
CA ARG A 82 -4.86 -3.27 13.47
C ARG A 82 -3.96 -4.15 14.33
N SER A 83 -3.93 -5.44 14.04
CA SER A 83 -3.08 -6.37 14.79
C SER A 83 -1.64 -6.41 14.28
N CYS A 84 -1.45 -6.60 12.99
CA CYS A 84 -0.11 -6.67 12.40
C CYS A 84 0.35 -5.36 11.77
N GLU A 85 -0.54 -4.37 11.71
CA GLU A 85 -0.27 -3.03 11.18
C GLU A 85 0.12 -3.01 9.68
N LYS A 86 -0.19 -4.07 8.95
CA LYS A 86 0.06 -4.12 7.52
C LYS A 86 -1.14 -3.58 6.76
N LEU A 87 -0.85 -3.06 5.58
CA LEU A 87 -1.88 -2.59 4.67
C LEU A 87 -2.00 -3.57 3.52
N PHE A 88 -3.22 -3.89 3.15
CA PHE A 88 -3.51 -4.82 2.07
C PHE A 88 -4.35 -4.12 1.01
N ALA A 89 -4.20 -4.55 -0.24
CA ALA A 89 -5.09 -4.14 -1.31
C ALA A 89 -6.08 -5.27 -1.55
N VAL A 90 -7.36 -4.94 -1.52
CA VAL A 90 -8.42 -5.92 -1.68
C VAL A 90 -9.19 -5.59 -2.95
N GLU A 91 -9.39 -6.58 -3.80
CA GLU A 91 -10.14 -6.37 -5.02
C GLU A 91 -11.63 -6.29 -4.71
N GLU A 92 -12.32 -5.47 -5.47
CA GLU A 92 -13.76 -5.40 -5.34
C GLU A 92 -14.36 -6.74 -5.71
N GLY A 93 -15.30 -7.19 -4.89
CA GLY A 93 -16.04 -8.41 -5.15
C GLY A 93 -17.52 -8.12 -5.38
N ASP A 94 -18.27 -9.16 -5.61
CA ASP A 94 -19.71 -9.01 -5.83
C ASP A 94 -20.42 -8.42 -4.62
N ASP A 95 -19.88 -8.67 -3.44
CA ASP A 95 -20.49 -8.22 -2.19
C ASP A 95 -20.04 -6.86 -1.73
N PHE A 96 -19.03 -6.29 -2.37
CA PHE A 96 -18.49 -5.02 -1.94
C PHE A 96 -18.09 -4.15 -3.12
N LYS A 97 -18.62 -2.93 -3.14
CA LYS A 97 -18.24 -1.91 -4.13
C LYS A 97 -17.81 -0.66 -3.39
N GLU A 98 -16.92 0.08 -4.01
CA GLU A 98 -16.45 1.33 -3.44
C GLU A 98 -17.63 2.28 -3.21
N PRO A 99 -17.79 2.81 -1.99
CA PRO A 99 -18.86 3.75 -1.72
C PRO A 99 -18.67 5.04 -2.51
N LYS A 100 -19.78 5.65 -2.89
CA LYS A 100 -19.73 6.92 -3.59
C LYS A 100 -19.34 8.03 -2.62
N PRO A 101 -18.56 9.02 -3.06
CA PRO A 101 -18.24 10.16 -2.19
C PRO A 101 -19.49 10.85 -1.70
N PRO A 102 -19.56 11.21 -0.42
CA PRO A 102 -20.71 11.91 0.09
C PRO A 102 -20.72 13.36 -0.40
N LYS A 103 -21.91 13.95 -0.43
CA LYS A 103 -22.02 15.37 -0.68
C LYS A 103 -21.77 16.10 0.62
N LEU A 104 -20.85 17.03 0.59
CA LEU A 104 -20.54 17.82 1.79
C LEU A 104 -21.27 19.15 1.74
N PRO A 105 -21.60 19.70 2.92
CA PRO A 105 -22.30 21.00 2.98
C PRO A 105 -21.33 22.16 2.73
N HIS A 106 -21.90 23.36 2.70
CA HIS A 106 -21.14 24.62 2.66
C HIS A 106 -20.23 24.80 1.43
N GLY A 107 -20.62 24.23 0.30
CA GLY A 107 -19.91 24.48 -0.96
C GLY A 107 -18.66 23.67 -1.17
N TYR A 108 -18.37 22.71 -0.29
CA TYR A 108 -17.25 21.81 -0.53
C TYR A 108 -17.49 20.95 -1.77
N GLN A 109 -16.49 20.88 -2.63
CA GLN A 109 -16.58 20.05 -3.82
C GLN A 109 -15.63 18.87 -3.67
N VAL A 110 -16.17 17.66 -3.74
CA VAL A 110 -15.38 16.44 -3.59
C VAL A 110 -14.96 15.96 -4.97
N ASN A 111 -13.65 15.93 -5.22
CA ASN A 111 -13.11 15.47 -6.48
C ASN A 111 -12.55 14.05 -6.42
N GLY A 112 -12.47 13.50 -5.24
CA GLY A 112 -11.96 12.14 -5.06
C GLY A 112 -11.88 11.80 -3.60
N GLY A 113 -11.46 10.57 -3.33
CA GLY A 113 -11.29 10.10 -1.97
C GLY A 113 -10.57 8.77 -1.96
N GLU A 114 -10.13 8.40 -0.80
CA GLU A 114 -9.51 7.09 -0.61
C GLU A 114 -10.30 6.36 0.45
N TRP A 115 -10.47 5.05 0.24
CA TRP A 115 -11.22 4.23 1.17
C TRP A 115 -10.28 3.22 1.81
N ILE A 116 -10.18 3.30 3.13
CA ILE A 116 -9.36 2.37 3.90
C ILE A 116 -10.26 1.77 4.98
N LEU A 117 -10.43 0.47 4.92
CA LEU A 117 -11.18 -0.26 5.94
C LEU A 117 -10.20 -0.76 7.00
N TYR A 118 -10.67 -0.90 8.22
CA TYR A 118 -9.84 -1.33 9.33
C TYR A 118 -10.40 -2.59 9.95
N GLY A 119 -9.53 -3.41 10.47
CA GLY A 119 -9.98 -4.60 11.17
C GLY A 119 -8.83 -5.56 11.41
N THR A 120 -9.10 -6.84 11.25
CA THR A 120 -8.11 -7.89 11.44
C THR A 120 -7.99 -8.69 10.16
N CYS A 121 -6.76 -8.83 9.65
CA CYS A 121 -6.53 -9.58 8.42
C CYS A 121 -6.72 -11.09 8.65
N PRO A 122 -6.84 -11.88 7.56
CA PRO A 122 -7.08 -13.33 7.73
C PRO A 122 -6.04 -14.04 8.60
N ALA A 123 -4.77 -13.70 8.44
CA ALA A 123 -3.72 -14.34 9.23
C ALA A 123 -3.86 -14.02 10.72
N CYS A 124 -4.17 -12.76 11.05
CA CYS A 124 -4.35 -12.35 12.44
C CYS A 124 -5.67 -12.85 13.01
N SER A 125 -6.71 -12.95 12.19
CA SER A 125 -7.98 -13.52 12.62
C SER A 125 -7.84 -14.99 12.97
N SER A 126 -7.06 -15.72 12.19
CA SER A 126 -6.82 -17.13 12.47
C SER A 126 -6.05 -17.33 13.77
N SER A 127 -5.05 -16.48 14.05
CA SER A 127 -4.28 -16.58 15.27
C SER A 127 -5.09 -16.14 16.49
N GLN A 128 -6.21 -15.46 16.31
CA GLN A 128 -7.08 -15.02 17.39
C GLN A 128 -8.35 -15.82 17.47
N SER A 129 -8.33 -17.02 16.89
CA SER A 129 -9.53 -17.84 16.79
C SER A 129 -10.14 -18.22 18.14
N SER A 130 -9.35 -18.17 19.20
CA SER A 130 -9.86 -18.47 20.54
C SER A 130 -10.62 -17.31 21.16
N VAL A 131 -10.53 -16.13 20.57
CA VAL A 131 -11.22 -14.96 21.08
C VAL A 131 -12.52 -14.81 20.36
N THR A 132 -13.61 -14.83 21.09
CA THR A 132 -14.91 -14.62 20.50
C THR A 132 -15.01 -13.18 20.00
N PRO A 133 -15.23 -12.99 18.75
CA PRO A 133 -15.35 -11.63 18.26
C PRO A 133 -16.65 -11.07 18.76
N SER A 134 -16.53 -9.99 19.42
CA SER A 134 -17.68 -9.30 19.83
C SER A 134 -18.18 -8.55 18.67
N ASN A 135 -18.89 -9.07 17.87
CA ASN A 135 -19.48 -8.39 16.94
C ASN A 135 -18.88 -7.65 16.04
N SER A 136 -19.10 -7.82 15.17
CA SER A 136 -18.73 -7.13 13.96
C SER A 136 -19.27 -5.87 13.64
#